data_5d2835f586029914a4f440b4b1d1c1f1
#
_entry.id   5d2835f586029914a4f440b4b1d1c1f1
#
_cell.length_a   1.000
_cell.length_b   1.000
_cell.length_c   1.000
_cell.angle_alpha   90.00
_cell.angle_beta   90.00
_cell.angle_gamma   90.00
#
_symmetry.space_group_name_H-M   'P 1'
#
loop_
_entity.id
_entity.type
_entity.pdbx_description
1 polymer ?
#
loop_
_entity_poly.entity_id
_entity_poly.type
_entity_poly.pdbx_seq_one_letter_code
_entity_poly.pdbx_strand_id
1 'polypeptide(L)'
;LIGKAVHTNNSIVVFAMSVFISSMILLYGASTLYHSLDISKKVNLFFRRIDHSMIFVLIAGSYTPVCLLALDRKQGIPLLVLVWATAIIGIIIKIFFINCPHWVSSIIYIGMGWTCVLVFKPLLANLPASAFAWLLAGGIIYTVGGIIYGLKLPIFDKLPKDFGSHEIFHLFVMGGSICHFIFMYAYLM
;
A
#
# COMPACT_ATOMS: atom_id res chain seq x y z
N LEU A 1 -1.42 13.10 -11.61
CA LEU A 1 -1.98 11.82 -12.01
C LEU A 1 -3.43 11.97 -12.48
N ILE A 2 -4.37 12.42 -11.61
CA ILE A 2 -5.80 12.55 -11.96
C ILE A 2 -6.01 13.48 -13.17
N GLY A 3 -5.34 14.65 -13.23
CA GLY A 3 -5.44 15.56 -14.38
C GLY A 3 -5.06 14.89 -15.70
N LYS A 4 -3.99 14.09 -15.74
CA LYS A 4 -3.60 13.34 -16.94
C LYS A 4 -4.64 12.25 -17.28
N ALA A 5 -5.17 11.56 -16.26
CA ALA A 5 -6.21 10.55 -16.45
C ALA A 5 -7.49 11.12 -17.08
N VAL A 6 -7.91 12.32 -16.67
CA VAL A 6 -9.08 13.00 -17.26
C VAL A 6 -8.89 13.27 -18.76
N HIS A 7 -7.68 13.61 -19.20
CA HIS A 7 -7.39 13.83 -20.63
C HIS A 7 -7.50 12.55 -21.48
N THR A 8 -7.51 11.36 -20.88
CA THR A 8 -7.71 10.10 -21.63
C THR A 8 -9.15 9.89 -22.09
N ASN A 9 -10.12 10.66 -21.61
CA ASN A 9 -11.57 10.46 -21.81
C ASN A 9 -12.05 9.03 -21.47
N ASN A 10 -11.31 8.31 -20.64
CA ASN A 10 -11.64 6.95 -20.21
C ASN A 10 -12.03 6.93 -18.73
N SER A 11 -13.31 6.72 -18.46
CA SER A 11 -13.85 6.70 -17.08
C SER A 11 -13.22 5.65 -16.18
N ILE A 12 -12.79 4.50 -16.73
CA ILE A 12 -12.13 3.44 -15.97
C ILE A 12 -10.75 3.90 -15.52
N VAL A 13 -9.99 4.57 -16.39
CA VAL A 13 -8.68 5.15 -16.05
C VAL A 13 -8.83 6.19 -14.94
N VAL A 14 -9.79 7.12 -15.10
CA VAL A 14 -10.07 8.17 -14.10
C VAL A 14 -10.43 7.54 -12.75
N PHE A 15 -11.33 6.57 -12.76
CA PHE A 15 -11.74 5.86 -11.55
C PHE A 15 -10.55 5.16 -10.86
N ALA A 16 -9.81 4.35 -11.61
CA ALA A 16 -8.70 3.57 -11.07
C ALA A 16 -7.60 4.47 -10.46
N MET A 17 -7.24 5.55 -11.18
CA MET A 17 -6.23 6.50 -10.69
C MET A 17 -6.75 7.32 -9.50
N SER A 18 -8.03 7.65 -9.46
CA SER A 18 -8.64 8.33 -8.31
C SER A 18 -8.61 7.46 -7.05
N VAL A 19 -8.92 6.16 -7.17
CA VAL A 19 -8.83 5.21 -6.05
C VAL A 19 -7.40 5.13 -5.53
N PHE A 20 -6.41 4.99 -6.41
CA PHE A 20 -4.99 4.94 -6.02
C PHE A 20 -4.54 6.21 -5.29
N ILE A 21 -4.77 7.39 -5.87
CA ILE A 21 -4.35 8.66 -5.27
C ILE A 21 -5.09 8.91 -3.95
N SER A 22 -6.40 8.64 -3.90
CA SER A 22 -7.16 8.78 -2.66
C SER A 22 -6.63 7.87 -1.55
N SER A 23 -6.24 6.64 -1.87
CA SER A 23 -5.64 5.72 -0.90
C SER A 23 -4.31 6.22 -0.34
N MET A 24 -3.46 6.85 -1.18
CA MET A 24 -2.23 7.50 -0.74
C MET A 24 -2.51 8.69 0.18
N ILE A 25 -3.44 9.58 -0.20
CA ILE A 25 -3.80 10.75 0.61
C ILE A 25 -4.36 10.31 1.97
N LEU A 26 -5.22 9.30 1.97
CA LEU A 26 -5.81 8.77 3.20
C LEU A 26 -4.75 8.15 4.12
N LEU A 27 -3.80 7.37 3.59
CA LEU A 27 -2.73 6.80 4.41
C LEU A 27 -1.84 7.89 4.99
N TYR A 28 -1.28 8.76 4.15
CA TYR A 28 -0.34 9.78 4.65
C TYR A 28 -1.02 10.82 5.52
N GLY A 29 -2.27 11.17 5.24
CA GLY A 29 -3.07 12.04 6.10
C GLY A 29 -3.35 11.41 7.46
N ALA A 30 -3.79 10.15 7.50
CA ALA A 30 -4.02 9.41 8.74
C ALA A 30 -2.74 9.27 9.57
N SER A 31 -1.63 8.93 8.93
CA SER A 31 -0.32 8.80 9.57
C SER A 31 0.16 10.14 10.15
N THR A 32 0.06 11.22 9.37
CA THR A 32 0.40 12.56 9.86
C THR A 32 -0.43 12.96 11.07
N LEU A 33 -1.75 12.73 11.05
CA LEU A 33 -2.63 13.04 12.17
C LEU A 33 -2.26 12.22 13.41
N TYR A 34 -2.00 10.91 13.24
CA TYR A 34 -1.63 10.03 14.35
C TYR A 34 -0.31 10.46 15.02
N HIS A 35 0.71 10.83 14.21
CA HIS A 35 2.03 11.19 14.73
C HIS A 35 2.17 12.65 15.19
N SER A 36 1.28 13.54 14.73
CA SER A 36 1.33 14.97 15.09
C SER A 36 0.41 15.35 16.27
N LEU A 37 -0.60 14.54 16.56
CA LEU A 37 -1.60 14.84 17.58
C LEU A 37 -1.43 13.96 18.81
N ASP A 38 -1.12 14.56 19.96
CA ASP A 38 -1.17 13.91 21.26
C ASP A 38 -2.24 14.59 22.12
N ILE A 39 -3.49 14.13 22.00
CA ILE A 39 -4.66 14.79 22.63
C ILE A 39 -5.10 14.02 23.88
N SER A 40 -5.35 12.71 23.73
CA SER A 40 -5.75 11.82 24.82
C SER A 40 -5.56 10.36 24.42
N LYS A 41 -5.45 9.47 25.42
CA LYS A 41 -5.29 8.01 25.17
C LYS A 41 -6.37 7.43 24.24
N LYS A 42 -7.63 7.87 24.36
CA LYS A 42 -8.75 7.39 23.51
C LYS A 42 -8.60 7.90 22.07
N VAL A 43 -8.29 9.19 21.91
CA VAL A 43 -8.13 9.82 20.59
C VAL A 43 -6.89 9.26 19.88
N ASN A 44 -5.77 9.12 20.60
CA ASN A 44 -4.55 8.54 20.03
C ASN A 44 -4.77 7.08 19.60
N LEU A 45 -5.52 6.29 20.38
CA LEU A 45 -5.89 4.92 19.99
C LEU A 45 -6.78 4.89 18.75
N PHE A 46 -7.70 5.84 18.61
CA PHE A 46 -8.55 5.97 17.43
C PHE A 46 -7.71 6.28 16.18
N PHE A 47 -6.83 7.28 16.23
CA PHE A 47 -5.95 7.61 15.10
C PHE A 47 -4.99 6.47 14.76
N ARG A 48 -4.46 5.77 15.76
CA ARG A 48 -3.63 4.57 15.54
C ARG A 48 -4.38 3.48 14.77
N ARG A 49 -5.66 3.26 15.08
CA ARG A 49 -6.48 2.28 14.34
C ARG A 49 -6.69 2.71 12.88
N ILE A 50 -6.96 3.99 12.64
CA ILE A 50 -7.12 4.53 11.29
C ILE A 50 -5.81 4.39 10.52
N ASP A 51 -4.70 4.88 11.06
CA ASP A 51 -3.39 4.82 10.43
C ASP A 51 -3.04 3.40 9.96
N HIS A 52 -3.13 2.40 10.85
CA HIS A 52 -2.86 1.01 10.50
C HIS A 52 -3.89 0.41 9.52
N SER A 53 -5.13 0.89 9.53
CA SER A 53 -6.17 0.46 8.59
C SER A 53 -5.92 1.00 7.18
N MET A 54 -5.38 2.22 7.07
CA MET A 54 -5.11 2.84 5.77
C MET A 54 -3.98 2.14 5.00
N ILE A 55 -3.13 1.35 5.64
CA ILE A 55 -2.15 0.50 4.96
C ILE A 55 -2.87 -0.51 4.05
N PHE A 56 -3.93 -1.16 4.53
CA PHE A 56 -4.74 -2.07 3.72
C PHE A 56 -5.40 -1.35 2.55
N VAL A 57 -5.90 -0.13 2.79
CA VAL A 57 -6.51 0.71 1.75
C VAL A 57 -5.49 1.09 0.69
N LEU A 58 -4.24 1.44 1.07
CA LEU A 58 -3.18 1.73 0.11
C LEU A 58 -2.83 0.51 -0.73
N ILE A 59 -2.67 -0.68 -0.11
CA ILE A 59 -2.36 -1.90 -0.86
C ILE A 59 -3.49 -2.18 -1.86
N ALA A 60 -4.76 -2.20 -1.44
CA ALA A 60 -5.89 -2.44 -2.34
C ALA A 60 -6.04 -1.33 -3.41
N GLY A 61 -5.80 -0.08 -3.03
CA GLY A 61 -5.79 1.07 -3.93
C GLY A 61 -4.73 0.96 -5.02
N SER A 62 -3.52 0.47 -4.69
CA SER A 62 -2.45 0.25 -5.68
C SER A 62 -2.77 -0.91 -6.63
N TYR A 63 -3.48 -1.93 -6.18
CA TYR A 63 -3.94 -3.03 -7.05
C TYR A 63 -5.03 -2.59 -8.03
N THR A 64 -5.84 -1.60 -7.67
CA THR A 64 -7.00 -1.21 -8.49
C THR A 64 -6.63 -0.82 -9.92
N PRO A 65 -5.65 0.07 -10.20
CA PRO A 65 -5.23 0.35 -11.56
C PRO A 65 -4.59 -0.86 -12.26
N VAL A 66 -3.79 -1.65 -11.56
CA VAL A 66 -3.16 -2.85 -12.13
C VAL A 66 -4.23 -3.84 -12.61
N CYS A 67 -5.22 -4.10 -11.78
CA CYS A 67 -6.30 -5.05 -12.08
C CYS A 67 -7.22 -4.57 -13.22
N LEU A 68 -7.48 -3.27 -13.29
CA LEU A 68 -8.43 -2.71 -14.26
C LEU A 68 -7.79 -2.33 -15.59
N LEU A 69 -6.48 -2.02 -15.63
CA LEU A 69 -5.82 -1.44 -16.79
C LEU A 69 -4.69 -2.31 -17.35
N ALA A 70 -4.02 -3.14 -16.54
CA ALA A 70 -2.91 -3.97 -16.97
C ALA A 70 -3.27 -5.44 -17.18
N LEU A 71 -4.42 -5.90 -16.67
CA LEU A 71 -4.89 -7.28 -16.75
C LEU A 71 -6.19 -7.40 -17.53
N ASP A 72 -6.40 -8.56 -18.15
CA ASP A 72 -7.69 -8.93 -18.71
C ASP A 72 -8.75 -9.06 -17.61
N ARG A 73 -10.01 -8.75 -17.93
CA ARG A 73 -11.13 -8.79 -16.97
C ARG A 73 -11.25 -10.14 -16.24
N LYS A 74 -10.95 -11.25 -16.93
CA LYS A 74 -11.02 -12.61 -16.35
C LYS A 74 -10.04 -12.83 -15.20
N GLN A 75 -8.92 -12.10 -15.18
CA GLN A 75 -7.87 -12.19 -14.18
C GLN A 75 -7.91 -11.00 -13.21
N GLY A 76 -8.12 -9.80 -13.75
CA GLY A 76 -8.12 -8.58 -12.98
C GLY A 76 -9.29 -8.47 -12.01
N ILE A 77 -10.51 -8.81 -12.42
CA ILE A 77 -11.68 -8.68 -11.53
C ILE A 77 -11.62 -9.65 -10.33
N PRO A 78 -11.33 -10.95 -10.48
CA PRO A 78 -11.19 -11.83 -9.32
C PRO A 78 -10.06 -11.40 -8.37
N LEU A 79 -8.92 -10.96 -8.90
CA LEU A 79 -7.83 -10.44 -8.08
C LEU A 79 -8.24 -9.18 -7.32
N LEU A 80 -8.92 -8.24 -7.99
CA LEU A 80 -9.42 -7.01 -7.38
C LEU A 80 -10.37 -7.31 -6.21
N VAL A 81 -11.32 -8.24 -6.43
CA VAL A 81 -12.26 -8.67 -5.38
C VAL A 81 -11.51 -9.31 -4.21
N LEU A 82 -10.56 -10.22 -4.49
CA LEU A 82 -9.75 -10.87 -3.46
C LEU A 82 -8.98 -9.86 -2.61
N VAL A 83 -8.31 -8.89 -3.24
CA VAL A 83 -7.49 -7.91 -2.55
C VAL A 83 -8.35 -6.96 -1.72
N TRP A 84 -9.47 -6.45 -2.24
CA TRP A 84 -10.36 -5.60 -1.46
C TRP A 84 -11.07 -6.36 -0.32
N ALA A 85 -11.47 -7.62 -0.54
CA ALA A 85 -12.02 -8.47 0.53
C ALA A 85 -10.98 -8.68 1.65
N THR A 86 -9.73 -8.97 1.30
CA THR A 86 -8.64 -9.10 2.27
C THR A 86 -8.37 -7.78 3.00
N ALA A 87 -8.45 -6.64 2.31
CA ALA A 87 -8.31 -5.32 2.93
C ALA A 87 -9.40 -5.07 3.97
N ILE A 88 -10.66 -5.35 3.63
CA ILE A 88 -11.80 -5.18 4.55
C ILE A 88 -11.62 -6.05 5.80
N ILE A 89 -11.24 -7.32 5.63
CA ILE A 89 -10.97 -8.23 6.75
C ILE A 89 -9.82 -7.69 7.61
N GLY A 90 -8.73 -7.22 6.99
CA GLY A 90 -7.60 -6.64 7.68
C GLY A 90 -7.95 -5.38 8.47
N ILE A 91 -8.79 -4.51 7.92
CA ILE A 91 -9.32 -3.32 8.60
C ILE A 91 -10.16 -3.72 9.82
N ILE A 92 -11.06 -4.69 9.67
CA ILE A 92 -11.88 -5.21 10.78
C ILE A 92 -10.95 -5.74 11.89
N ILE A 93 -9.95 -6.54 11.55
CA ILE A 93 -8.95 -7.04 12.52
C ILE A 93 -8.26 -5.87 13.24
N LYS A 94 -7.87 -4.80 12.53
CA LYS A 94 -7.22 -3.65 13.16
C LYS A 94 -8.13 -2.82 14.05
N ILE A 95 -9.40 -2.72 13.72
CA ILE A 95 -10.38 -2.03 14.57
C ILE A 95 -10.54 -2.76 15.90
N PHE A 96 -10.66 -4.08 15.89
CA PHE A 96 -10.90 -4.86 17.10
C PHE A 96 -9.62 -5.32 17.82
N PHE A 97 -8.54 -5.59 17.09
CA PHE A 97 -7.29 -6.17 17.61
C PHE A 97 -6.06 -5.32 17.28
N ILE A 98 -6.10 -4.02 17.60
CA ILE A 98 -5.01 -3.08 17.30
C ILE A 98 -3.68 -3.46 17.98
N ASN A 99 -3.73 -4.15 19.12
CA ASN A 99 -2.55 -4.55 19.88
C ASN A 99 -1.94 -5.90 19.43
N CYS A 100 -2.34 -6.42 18.26
CA CYS A 100 -1.70 -7.62 17.73
C CYS A 100 -0.19 -7.37 17.50
N PRO A 101 0.66 -8.41 17.66
CA PRO A 101 2.10 -8.29 17.47
C PRO A 101 2.45 -7.70 16.09
N HIS A 102 3.52 -6.89 16.03
CA HIS A 102 3.93 -6.21 14.78
C HIS A 102 4.20 -7.20 13.64
N TRP A 103 4.82 -8.35 13.93
CA TRP A 103 5.11 -9.39 12.95
C TRP A 103 3.85 -9.97 12.29
N VAL A 104 2.74 -10.11 13.05
CA VAL A 104 1.45 -10.56 12.50
C VAL A 104 0.94 -9.56 11.46
N SER A 105 1.00 -8.27 11.79
CA SER A 105 0.60 -7.21 10.87
C SER A 105 1.44 -7.21 9.61
N SER A 106 2.77 -7.34 9.76
CA SER A 106 3.70 -7.37 8.64
C SER A 106 3.44 -8.56 7.71
N ILE A 107 3.20 -9.76 8.26
CA ILE A 107 2.87 -10.94 7.45
C ILE A 107 1.60 -10.70 6.61
N ILE A 108 0.56 -10.11 7.22
CA ILE A 108 -0.69 -9.84 6.50
C ILE A 108 -0.47 -8.80 5.39
N TYR A 109 0.24 -7.70 5.68
CA TYR A 109 0.53 -6.66 4.68
C TYR A 109 1.39 -7.19 3.53
N ILE A 110 2.47 -7.92 3.84
CA ILE A 110 3.36 -8.52 2.84
C ILE A 110 2.61 -9.57 2.03
N GLY A 111 1.88 -10.47 2.68
CA GLY A 111 1.09 -11.50 2.01
C GLY A 111 0.06 -10.91 1.04
N MET A 112 -0.65 -9.86 1.48
CA MET A 112 -1.57 -9.13 0.61
C MET A 112 -0.84 -8.44 -0.55
N GLY A 113 0.32 -7.82 -0.30
CA GLY A 113 1.14 -7.19 -1.33
C GLY A 113 1.63 -8.17 -2.39
N TRP A 114 1.97 -9.42 -2.01
CA TRP A 114 2.42 -10.46 -2.94
C TRP A 114 1.30 -11.28 -3.60
N THR A 115 0.04 -10.94 -3.39
CA THR A 115 -1.09 -11.59 -4.09
C THR A 115 -0.96 -11.49 -5.63
N CYS A 116 -0.19 -10.49 -6.14
CA CYS A 116 0.14 -10.35 -7.57
C CYS A 116 0.86 -11.57 -8.18
N VAL A 117 1.47 -12.43 -7.36
CA VAL A 117 2.08 -13.69 -7.82
C VAL A 117 1.08 -14.58 -8.53
N LEU A 118 -0.21 -14.53 -8.17
CA LEU A 118 -1.28 -15.27 -8.82
C LEU A 118 -1.47 -14.89 -10.31
N VAL A 119 -1.07 -13.68 -10.67
CA VAL A 119 -1.17 -13.13 -12.03
C VAL A 119 0.18 -12.70 -12.61
N PHE A 120 1.27 -13.26 -12.11
CA PHE A 120 2.63 -12.89 -12.48
C PHE A 120 2.90 -13.06 -13.98
N LYS A 121 2.51 -14.22 -14.54
CA LYS A 121 2.65 -14.50 -15.98
C LYS A 121 1.90 -13.49 -16.86
N PRO A 122 0.60 -13.22 -16.62
CA PRO A 122 -0.11 -12.17 -17.33
C PRO A 122 0.53 -10.78 -17.20
N LEU A 123 1.01 -10.40 -16.03
CA LEU A 123 1.67 -9.12 -15.84
C LEU A 123 2.96 -9.00 -16.68
N LEU A 124 3.77 -10.07 -16.72
CA LEU A 124 4.98 -10.12 -17.55
C LEU A 124 4.66 -10.06 -19.05
N ALA A 125 3.53 -10.64 -19.48
CA ALA A 125 3.11 -10.64 -20.87
C ALA A 125 2.53 -9.29 -21.32
N ASN A 126 1.79 -8.59 -20.45
CA ASN A 126 1.05 -7.38 -20.78
C ASN A 126 1.84 -6.10 -20.54
N LEU A 127 2.87 -6.14 -19.69
CA LEU A 127 3.64 -4.95 -19.33
C LEU A 127 5.03 -4.98 -19.99
N PRO A 128 5.53 -3.83 -20.47
CA PRO A 128 6.93 -3.71 -20.86
C PRO A 128 7.84 -3.96 -19.64
N ALA A 129 9.04 -4.48 -19.87
CA ALA A 129 9.98 -4.86 -18.81
C ALA A 129 10.28 -3.71 -17.84
N SER A 130 10.35 -2.48 -18.32
CA SER A 130 10.55 -1.28 -17.49
C SER A 130 9.37 -0.99 -16.56
N ALA A 131 8.13 -1.19 -17.03
CA ALA A 131 6.93 -1.03 -16.20
C ALA A 131 6.90 -2.10 -15.10
N PHE A 132 7.15 -3.35 -15.47
CA PHE A 132 7.21 -4.44 -14.52
C PHE A 132 8.34 -4.25 -13.48
N ALA A 133 9.49 -3.70 -13.90
CA ALA A 133 10.59 -3.39 -12.99
C ALA A 133 10.19 -2.35 -11.92
N TRP A 134 9.47 -1.29 -12.27
CA TRP A 134 8.96 -0.31 -11.31
C TRP A 134 7.94 -0.92 -10.34
N LEU A 135 7.03 -1.76 -10.84
CA LEU A 135 6.05 -2.47 -10.01
C LEU A 135 6.76 -3.40 -9.01
N LEU A 136 7.72 -4.19 -9.48
CA LEU A 136 8.49 -5.12 -8.66
C LEU A 136 9.37 -4.40 -7.64
N ALA A 137 10.06 -3.32 -8.06
CA ALA A 137 10.89 -2.51 -7.16
C ALA A 137 10.06 -1.95 -6.00
N GLY A 138 8.87 -1.41 -6.28
CA GLY A 138 7.94 -0.94 -5.25
C GLY A 138 7.54 -2.06 -4.28
N GLY A 139 7.20 -3.24 -4.79
CA GLY A 139 6.86 -4.41 -3.97
C GLY A 139 8.02 -4.89 -3.09
N ILE A 140 9.26 -4.90 -3.60
CA ILE A 140 10.46 -5.24 -2.83
C ILE A 140 10.71 -4.20 -1.73
N ILE A 141 10.63 -2.91 -2.05
CA ILE A 141 10.83 -1.82 -1.08
C ILE A 141 9.80 -1.92 0.05
N TYR A 142 8.53 -2.11 -0.26
CA TYR A 142 7.49 -2.34 0.76
C TYR A 142 7.77 -3.58 1.61
N THR A 143 8.25 -4.67 0.99
CA THR A 143 8.57 -5.91 1.69
C THR A 143 9.70 -5.71 2.69
N VAL A 144 10.80 -5.04 2.26
CA VAL A 144 11.92 -4.72 3.16
C VAL A 144 11.45 -3.86 4.33
N GLY A 145 10.67 -2.82 4.07
CA GLY A 145 10.07 -1.99 5.12
C GLY A 145 9.20 -2.81 6.08
N GLY A 146 8.33 -3.66 5.56
CA GLY A 146 7.48 -4.54 6.37
C GLY A 146 8.28 -5.53 7.23
N ILE A 147 9.38 -6.06 6.72
CA ILE A 147 10.29 -6.95 7.48
C ILE A 147 10.95 -6.17 8.63
N ILE A 148 11.49 -4.99 8.35
CA ILE A 148 12.13 -4.12 9.36
C ILE A 148 11.12 -3.81 10.48
N TYR A 149 9.90 -3.41 10.13
CA TYR A 149 8.83 -3.11 11.09
C TYR A 149 8.42 -4.33 11.92
N GLY A 150 8.32 -5.51 11.28
CA GLY A 150 7.89 -6.74 11.94
C GLY A 150 8.90 -7.32 12.89
N LEU A 151 10.18 -7.31 12.52
CA LEU A 151 11.26 -7.95 13.28
C LEU A 151 11.82 -7.08 14.40
N LYS A 152 11.61 -5.74 14.38
CA LYS A 152 12.17 -4.81 15.37
C LYS A 152 13.65 -5.10 15.65
N LEU A 153 14.45 -5.09 14.59
CA LEU A 153 15.86 -5.48 14.67
C LEU A 153 16.64 -4.60 15.67
N PRO A 154 17.41 -5.18 16.59
CA PRO A 154 18.15 -4.43 17.64
C PRO A 154 19.17 -3.42 17.08
N ILE A 155 19.56 -3.54 15.82
CA ILE A 155 20.47 -2.59 15.18
C ILE A 155 19.90 -1.18 15.16
N PHE A 156 18.58 -1.04 15.13
CA PHE A 156 17.89 0.25 15.11
C PHE A 156 17.74 0.88 16.49
N ASP A 157 17.97 0.11 17.59
CA ASP A 157 17.96 0.64 18.95
C ASP A 157 19.16 1.54 19.25
N LYS A 158 20.18 1.51 18.37
CA LYS A 158 21.36 2.38 18.43
C LYS A 158 21.17 3.73 17.77
N LEU A 159 20.05 3.95 17.07
CA LEU A 159 19.70 5.21 16.43
C LEU A 159 19.19 6.23 17.47
N PRO A 160 19.16 7.53 17.13
CA PRO A 160 18.54 8.55 17.99
C PRO A 160 17.12 8.15 18.41
N LYS A 161 16.70 8.55 19.61
CA LYS A 161 15.41 8.15 20.21
C LYS A 161 14.20 8.45 19.33
N ASP A 162 14.31 9.47 18.47
CA ASP A 162 13.25 9.91 17.56
C ASP A 162 13.35 9.30 16.16
N PHE A 163 14.27 8.35 15.94
CA PHE A 163 14.48 7.73 14.64
C PHE A 163 14.78 6.22 14.80
N GLY A 164 13.74 5.41 14.82
CA GLY A 164 13.82 3.96 15.01
C GLY A 164 13.31 3.16 13.83
N SER A 165 13.02 1.88 14.07
CA SER A 165 12.50 0.95 13.05
C SER A 165 11.16 1.41 12.43
N HIS A 166 10.37 2.18 13.17
CA HIS A 166 9.09 2.70 12.72
C HIS A 166 9.23 3.83 11.69
N GLU A 167 10.12 4.78 11.95
CA GLU A 167 10.42 5.90 11.05
C GLU A 167 11.09 5.41 9.77
N ILE A 168 11.98 4.42 9.89
CA ILE A 168 12.58 3.75 8.74
C ILE A 168 11.51 3.05 7.90
N PHE A 169 10.57 2.36 8.53
CA PHE A 169 9.44 1.75 7.83
C PHE A 169 8.67 2.79 7.00
N HIS A 170 8.38 3.98 7.52
CA HIS A 170 7.73 5.05 6.75
C HIS A 170 8.54 5.47 5.51
N LEU A 171 9.87 5.56 5.59
CA LEU A 171 10.71 5.86 4.44
C LEU A 171 10.58 4.78 3.34
N PHE A 172 10.55 3.50 3.73
CA PHE A 172 10.32 2.41 2.79
C PHE A 172 8.91 2.45 2.19
N VAL A 173 7.89 2.78 2.97
CA VAL A 173 6.52 2.96 2.46
C VAL A 173 6.45 4.10 1.45
N MET A 174 7.10 5.23 1.72
CA MET A 174 7.19 6.33 0.75
C MET A 174 7.94 5.93 -0.53
N GLY A 175 9.08 5.25 -0.39
CA GLY A 175 9.86 4.77 -1.54
C GLY A 175 9.06 3.81 -2.43
N GLY A 176 8.34 2.86 -1.83
CA GLY A 176 7.45 1.95 -2.55
C GLY A 176 6.30 2.69 -3.24
N SER A 177 5.69 3.67 -2.56
CA SER A 177 4.64 4.51 -3.14
C SER A 177 5.13 5.33 -4.34
N ILE A 178 6.36 5.87 -4.28
CA ILE A 178 6.98 6.59 -5.40
C ILE A 178 7.17 5.66 -6.59
N CYS A 179 7.67 4.45 -6.40
CA CYS A 179 7.83 3.47 -7.48
C CYS A 179 6.49 3.14 -8.14
N HIS A 180 5.45 2.89 -7.35
CA HIS A 180 4.11 2.62 -7.86
C HIS A 180 3.50 3.86 -8.54
N PHE A 181 3.73 5.06 -8.02
CA PHE A 181 3.29 6.29 -8.66
C PHE A 181 3.93 6.47 -10.04
N ILE A 182 5.25 6.23 -10.16
CA ILE A 182 5.97 6.30 -11.44
C ILE A 182 5.39 5.27 -12.41
N PHE A 183 5.17 4.04 -11.95
CA PHE A 183 4.53 2.99 -12.74
C PHE A 183 3.16 3.43 -13.27
N MET A 184 2.28 3.93 -12.39
CA MET A 184 0.94 4.39 -12.78
C MET A 184 1.00 5.57 -13.77
N TYR A 185 1.90 6.53 -13.52
CA TYR A 185 2.00 7.75 -14.31
C TYR A 185 2.63 7.52 -15.70
N ALA A 186 3.63 6.66 -15.79
CA ALA A 186 4.39 6.47 -17.00
C ALA A 186 3.84 5.38 -17.92
N TYR A 187 3.14 4.37 -17.37
CA TYR A 187 2.81 3.16 -18.12
C TYR A 187 1.32 2.80 -18.16
N LEU A 188 0.48 3.34 -17.27
CA LEU A 188 -0.95 3.02 -17.25
C LEU A 188 -1.85 4.19 -17.72
N MET A 189 -1.25 5.29 -18.18
CA MET A 189 -1.97 6.46 -18.68
C MET A 189 -1.54 6.85 -20.09
#